data_94da069df84b0a9ad1ded45d57211ac5
#
_entry.id   94da069df84b0a9ad1ded45d57211ac5
#
_cell.length_a   1.000
_cell.length_b   1.000
_cell.length_c   1.000
_cell.angle_alpha   90.00
_cell.angle_beta   90.00
_cell.angle_gamma   90.00
#
_symmetry.space_group_name_H-M   'P 1'
#
loop_
_entity.id
_entity.type
_entity.pdbx_description
1 polymer ?
#
loop_
_entity_poly.entity_id
_entity_poly.type
_entity_poly.pdbx_seq_one_letter_code
_entity_poly.pdbx_strand_id
1 'polypeptide(L)'
;WLVLLASAFAACAPAAAPATPQIIKETVEVPKEVLVTQIVKEQVVVTPTPGPHPEAVIQGVEANAEITFWTFYLSPTFDDYIKATIARFQEAYPGVKVNWEDHQATFQDDLRNAFAAGNAPDVINLSVSEGWVSDYATRGLLLPLDDVVPQNVKDMYFPGLWNQQLVDGVNYQFPWYQGIQVELINTQIYSAAGLTLEDFPKTIDGLPALCKTINEKTGTLCDIRLTVNDLLAQMVYEGGVQVINDDGTAFTFDSPEAVAWLQMYVDMVKDGTVDRTALVTDQDRVGLDLFTSGQAAFYQTGPNLIREVRANNPGLYGYLAAVPAPVGKSGVLGKGLMSISVKKDTKYPNASIALAQFFTNPKSMLEFSKIVAIYPSTPASYDDPFFAAKPIAIEDSAKPIAKDIISKYADIVPTIPHKADVNEIVLQAVQQALFNNVDPQTALSDAVAQANALLP
;
A
#
# COMPACT_ATOMS: atom_id res chain seq x y z
N TRP A 1 13.88 51.96 -44.82
CA TRP A 1 15.05 52.50 -44.18
C TRP A 1 15.82 51.44 -43.43
N LEU A 2 17.00 51.16 -44.00
CA LEU A 2 18.15 50.47 -43.51
C LEU A 2 18.56 50.98 -42.11
N VAL A 3 19.15 50.09 -41.27
CA VAL A 3 20.44 50.19 -40.55
C VAL A 3 20.62 48.87 -39.79
N LEU A 4 21.52 47.99 -40.24
CA LEU A 4 22.87 47.59 -39.79
C LEU A 4 22.94 46.92 -38.39
N LEU A 5 23.13 45.63 -38.46
CA LEU A 5 24.15 44.73 -37.89
C LEU A 5 25.11 45.33 -36.86
N ALA A 6 25.20 44.66 -35.70
CA ALA A 6 26.44 44.45 -34.98
C ALA A 6 26.47 43.07 -34.37
N SER A 7 27.29 42.21 -34.93
CA SER A 7 27.62 40.86 -34.48
C SER A 7 28.59 40.96 -33.31
N ALA A 8 28.26 40.39 -32.16
CA ALA A 8 29.22 40.11 -31.10
C ALA A 8 29.54 38.60 -31.12
N PHE A 9 30.73 38.28 -31.57
CA PHE A 9 31.30 36.95 -31.46
C PHE A 9 31.64 36.69 -29.99
N ALA A 10 30.98 35.79 -29.34
CA ALA A 10 31.43 35.17 -28.10
C ALA A 10 32.20 33.90 -28.47
N ALA A 11 33.49 33.91 -28.21
CA ALA A 11 34.37 32.79 -28.46
C ALA A 11 34.02 31.62 -27.52
N CYS A 12 33.66 30.46 -28.08
CA CYS A 12 33.65 29.22 -27.39
C CYS A 12 35.08 28.76 -27.12
N ALA A 13 35.46 28.65 -25.83
CA ALA A 13 36.64 27.91 -25.44
C ALA A 13 36.42 26.41 -25.67
N PRO A 14 37.38 25.68 -26.27
CA PRO A 14 37.24 24.25 -26.47
C PRO A 14 37.34 23.49 -25.15
N ALA A 15 36.49 22.51 -24.95
CA ALA A 15 36.56 21.57 -23.86
C ALA A 15 37.89 20.80 -23.90
N ALA A 16 38.54 20.68 -22.75
CA ALA A 16 39.80 19.94 -22.61
C ALA A 16 39.61 18.50 -23.06
N ALA A 17 40.45 18.05 -23.98
CA ALA A 17 40.51 16.67 -24.42
C ALA A 17 40.99 15.76 -23.27
N PRO A 18 40.49 14.50 -23.19
CA PRO A 18 40.95 13.56 -22.18
C PRO A 18 42.44 13.30 -22.34
N ALA A 19 43.16 13.29 -21.22
CA ALA A 19 44.58 13.09 -21.15
C ALA A 19 44.99 11.75 -21.79
N THR A 20 45.82 11.82 -22.81
CA THR A 20 46.44 10.65 -23.46
C THR A 20 47.39 9.98 -22.47
N PRO A 21 47.36 8.68 -22.27
CA PRO A 21 48.34 8.00 -21.41
C PRO A 21 49.74 8.17 -21.95
N GLN A 22 50.66 8.69 -21.13
CA GLN A 22 52.06 8.76 -21.46
C GLN A 22 52.67 7.38 -21.38
N ILE A 23 53.26 6.92 -22.50
CA ILE A 23 54.10 5.74 -22.55
C ILE A 23 55.50 6.11 -22.14
N ILE A 24 55.94 5.66 -20.95
CA ILE A 24 57.34 5.77 -20.54
C ILE A 24 58.07 4.58 -21.23
N LYS A 25 58.92 4.91 -22.20
CA LYS A 25 59.85 3.94 -22.78
C LYS A 25 61.14 3.92 -21.95
N GLU A 26 61.31 2.94 -21.15
CA GLU A 26 62.61 2.65 -20.52
C GLU A 26 63.46 1.84 -21.47
N THR A 27 64.60 2.40 -21.95
CA THR A 27 65.53 1.69 -22.82
C THR A 27 66.57 1.04 -21.91
N VAL A 28 66.56 -0.30 -21.82
CA VAL A 28 67.63 -1.05 -21.15
C VAL A 28 68.57 -1.58 -22.25
N GLU A 29 69.83 -1.11 -22.22
CA GLU A 29 70.89 -1.71 -23.06
C GLU A 29 71.30 -3.07 -22.53
N VAL A 30 71.12 -4.14 -23.34
CA VAL A 30 71.53 -5.49 -23.01
C VAL A 30 72.77 -5.84 -23.85
N PRO A 31 73.87 -6.38 -23.24
CA PRO A 31 75.05 -6.81 -23.97
C PRO A 31 74.72 -7.98 -24.91
N LYS A 32 75.37 -7.98 -26.07
CA LYS A 32 75.18 -8.91 -27.19
C LYS A 32 75.73 -10.26 -26.80
N GLU A 33 74.89 -11.19 -26.49
CA GLU A 33 74.95 -12.67 -26.52
C GLU A 33 74.10 -13.32 -25.43
N VAL A 34 72.79 -13.21 -25.61
CA VAL A 34 71.85 -14.12 -24.90
C VAL A 34 70.67 -14.35 -25.83
N LEU A 35 70.24 -15.59 -25.97
CA LEU A 35 69.02 -16.01 -26.64
C LEU A 35 67.86 -15.15 -26.19
N VAL A 36 67.28 -14.34 -27.11
CA VAL A 36 66.17 -13.48 -26.83
C VAL A 36 64.93 -14.31 -26.76
N THR A 37 64.51 -14.70 -25.55
CA THR A 37 63.11 -15.10 -25.30
C THR A 37 62.29 -13.81 -25.30
N GLN A 38 61.45 -13.65 -26.32
CA GLN A 38 60.54 -12.52 -26.43
C GLN A 38 59.47 -12.66 -25.35
N ILE A 39 59.60 -11.93 -24.22
CA ILE A 39 58.55 -11.86 -23.23
C ILE A 39 57.49 -10.93 -23.79
N VAL A 40 56.41 -11.46 -24.30
CA VAL A 40 55.18 -10.69 -24.58
C VAL A 40 54.57 -10.32 -23.23
N LYS A 41 54.78 -9.12 -22.79
CA LYS A 41 54.00 -8.55 -21.65
C LYS A 41 52.59 -8.32 -22.15
N GLU A 42 51.72 -9.27 -21.90
CA GLU A 42 50.29 -9.06 -22.02
C GLU A 42 49.88 -8.00 -21.01
N GLN A 43 49.46 -6.83 -21.49
CA GLN A 43 48.91 -5.78 -20.64
C GLN A 43 47.52 -6.24 -20.22
N VAL A 44 47.40 -6.81 -19.03
CA VAL A 44 46.09 -7.05 -18.41
C VAL A 44 45.55 -5.69 -18.03
N VAL A 45 44.64 -5.18 -18.81
CA VAL A 45 43.81 -4.01 -18.44
C VAL A 45 42.88 -4.48 -17.32
N VAL A 46 43.29 -4.28 -16.08
CA VAL A 46 42.41 -4.48 -14.95
C VAL A 46 41.41 -3.30 -14.95
N THR A 47 40.25 -3.53 -15.55
CA THR A 47 39.12 -2.64 -15.33
C THR A 47 38.79 -2.69 -13.83
N PRO A 48 38.80 -1.55 -13.10
CA PRO A 48 38.41 -1.59 -11.71
C PRO A 48 37.00 -2.20 -11.62
N THR A 49 36.83 -3.23 -10.84
CA THR A 49 35.52 -3.77 -10.54
C THR A 49 34.70 -2.64 -9.93
N PRO A 50 33.56 -2.24 -10.51
CA PRO A 50 32.71 -1.25 -9.88
C PRO A 50 32.44 -1.66 -8.43
N GLY A 51 32.50 -0.72 -7.51
CA GLY A 51 32.10 -1.00 -6.13
C GLY A 51 30.66 -1.53 -6.09
N PRO A 52 30.23 -2.18 -4.99
CA PRO A 52 28.89 -2.71 -4.89
C PRO A 52 27.87 -1.58 -5.14
N HIS A 53 26.86 -1.87 -5.96
CA HIS A 53 25.79 -0.92 -6.24
C HIS A 53 25.07 -0.57 -4.92
N PRO A 54 24.79 0.71 -4.65
CA PRO A 54 24.25 1.14 -3.34
C PRO A 54 22.89 0.52 -2.99
N GLU A 55 22.14 0.07 -3.97
CA GLU A 55 20.85 -0.63 -3.78
C GLU A 55 21.02 -2.16 -3.70
N ALA A 56 22.22 -2.70 -3.90
CA ALA A 56 22.50 -4.13 -3.83
C ALA A 56 22.76 -4.58 -2.37
N VAL A 57 21.71 -4.59 -1.55
CA VAL A 57 21.80 -4.87 -0.11
C VAL A 57 21.68 -6.36 0.24
N ILE A 58 21.07 -7.16 -0.63
CA ILE A 58 20.96 -8.62 -0.47
C ILE A 58 22.24 -9.27 -1.02
N GLN A 59 22.86 -10.10 -0.20
CA GLN A 59 24.10 -10.80 -0.53
C GLN A 59 23.84 -12.23 -1.01
N GLY A 60 24.81 -12.81 -1.71
CA GLY A 60 24.72 -14.21 -2.15
C GLY A 60 23.69 -14.45 -3.25
N VAL A 61 23.34 -13.42 -4.01
CA VAL A 61 22.43 -13.55 -5.15
C VAL A 61 23.01 -14.52 -6.18
N GLU A 62 22.20 -15.44 -6.65
CA GLU A 62 22.59 -16.52 -7.55
C GLU A 62 23.04 -15.96 -8.91
N ALA A 63 24.24 -16.33 -9.35
CA ALA A 63 24.76 -15.89 -10.63
C ALA A 63 23.91 -16.45 -11.79
N ASN A 64 23.58 -15.58 -12.75
CA ASN A 64 22.76 -15.92 -13.92
C ASN A 64 21.36 -16.45 -13.57
N ALA A 65 20.78 -16.00 -12.45
CA ALA A 65 19.40 -16.31 -12.12
C ALA A 65 18.45 -15.77 -13.20
N GLU A 66 17.47 -16.57 -13.54
CA GLU A 66 16.34 -16.19 -14.39
C GLU A 66 15.08 -16.31 -13.54
N ILE A 67 14.53 -15.18 -13.05
CA ILE A 67 13.39 -15.13 -12.15
C ILE A 67 12.17 -14.58 -12.86
N THR A 68 11.01 -15.11 -12.51
CA THR A 68 9.70 -14.64 -12.99
C THR A 68 9.04 -13.77 -11.95
N PHE A 69 8.45 -12.66 -12.39
CA PHE A 69 7.75 -11.70 -11.53
C PHE A 69 6.36 -11.43 -12.06
N TRP A 70 5.32 -11.76 -11.29
CA TRP A 70 3.93 -11.48 -11.64
C TRP A 70 3.36 -10.34 -10.81
N THR A 71 2.69 -9.42 -11.52
CA THR A 71 1.93 -8.31 -10.94
C THR A 71 0.50 -8.31 -11.50
N PHE A 72 -0.34 -7.40 -11.00
CA PHE A 72 -1.70 -7.25 -11.50
C PHE A 72 -2.13 -5.79 -11.55
N TYR A 73 -2.90 -5.43 -12.59
CA TYR A 73 -3.44 -4.09 -12.85
C TYR A 73 -2.40 -2.96 -12.90
N LEU A 74 -1.16 -3.27 -13.24
CA LEU A 74 -0.10 -2.25 -13.40
C LEU A 74 0.10 -1.86 -14.87
N SER A 75 -0.01 -2.82 -15.79
CA SER A 75 0.12 -2.59 -17.23
C SER A 75 -1.20 -2.07 -17.82
N PRO A 76 -1.16 -1.18 -18.82
CA PRO A 76 0.02 -0.55 -19.39
C PRO A 76 0.48 0.72 -18.65
N THR A 77 -0.27 1.17 -17.63
CA THR A 77 -0.11 2.49 -17.01
C THR A 77 1.27 2.69 -16.37
N PHE A 78 1.83 1.64 -15.75
CA PHE A 78 3.07 1.71 -15.00
C PHE A 78 4.23 0.92 -15.64
N ASP A 79 4.08 0.52 -16.90
CA ASP A 79 5.07 -0.25 -17.65
C ASP A 79 6.46 0.38 -17.59
N ASP A 80 6.56 1.68 -17.83
CA ASP A 80 7.83 2.39 -17.86
C ASP A 80 8.53 2.34 -16.49
N TYR A 81 7.78 2.53 -15.40
CA TYR A 81 8.31 2.41 -14.05
C TYR A 81 8.82 1.00 -13.73
N ILE A 82 8.01 -0.02 -14.03
CA ILE A 82 8.38 -1.42 -13.76
C ILE A 82 9.63 -1.81 -14.56
N LYS A 83 9.64 -1.50 -15.87
CA LYS A 83 10.78 -1.81 -16.74
C LYS A 83 12.05 -1.06 -16.34
N ALA A 84 11.94 0.21 -15.96
CA ALA A 84 13.08 1.00 -15.47
C ALA A 84 13.62 0.45 -14.14
N THR A 85 12.74 0.03 -13.23
CA THR A 85 13.13 -0.57 -11.95
C THR A 85 13.82 -1.92 -12.17
N ILE A 86 13.30 -2.77 -13.07
CA ILE A 86 13.96 -4.03 -13.47
C ILE A 86 15.34 -3.78 -14.09
N ALA A 87 15.46 -2.80 -14.99
CA ALA A 87 16.75 -2.47 -15.60
C ALA A 87 17.78 -2.05 -14.53
N ARG A 88 17.40 -1.18 -13.61
CA ARG A 88 18.24 -0.75 -12.48
C ARG A 88 18.58 -1.93 -11.54
N PHE A 89 17.66 -2.85 -11.31
CA PHE A 89 17.91 -4.06 -10.55
C PHE A 89 18.98 -4.93 -11.22
N GLN A 90 18.88 -5.12 -12.54
CA GLN A 90 19.85 -5.92 -13.31
C GLN A 90 21.24 -5.25 -13.39
N GLU A 91 21.32 -3.92 -13.29
CA GLU A 91 22.57 -3.19 -13.12
C GLU A 91 23.19 -3.44 -11.73
N ALA A 92 22.34 -3.48 -10.69
CA ALA A 92 22.77 -3.76 -9.32
C ALA A 92 23.21 -5.22 -9.10
N TYR A 93 22.60 -6.16 -9.83
CA TYR A 93 22.86 -7.58 -9.78
C TYR A 93 23.17 -8.13 -11.18
N PRO A 94 24.40 -7.89 -11.73
CA PRO A 94 24.75 -8.29 -13.07
C PRO A 94 24.62 -9.79 -13.30
N GLY A 95 23.98 -10.15 -14.42
CA GLY A 95 23.73 -11.53 -14.81
C GLY A 95 22.38 -12.09 -14.36
N VAL A 96 21.65 -11.42 -13.47
CA VAL A 96 20.27 -11.77 -13.16
C VAL A 96 19.34 -11.25 -14.25
N LYS A 97 18.38 -12.07 -14.67
CA LYS A 97 17.32 -11.69 -15.61
C LYS A 97 15.97 -11.76 -14.91
N VAL A 98 15.10 -10.79 -15.21
CA VAL A 98 13.73 -10.73 -14.71
C VAL A 98 12.76 -10.81 -15.88
N ASN A 99 11.90 -11.82 -15.86
CA ASN A 99 10.77 -11.98 -16.77
C ASN A 99 9.52 -11.49 -16.04
N TRP A 100 9.06 -10.30 -16.38
CA TRP A 100 7.89 -9.68 -15.78
C TRP A 100 6.64 -9.91 -16.62
N GLU A 101 5.54 -10.29 -15.96
CA GLU A 101 4.22 -10.44 -16.53
C GLU A 101 3.20 -9.71 -15.65
N ASP A 102 2.29 -8.93 -16.27
CA ASP A 102 1.18 -8.29 -15.57
C ASP A 102 -0.14 -8.92 -15.98
N HIS A 103 -0.94 -9.28 -14.99
CA HIS A 103 -2.25 -9.88 -15.17
C HIS A 103 -3.36 -8.89 -14.85
N GLN A 104 -4.57 -9.16 -15.33
CA GLN A 104 -5.73 -8.32 -15.09
C GLN A 104 -6.74 -9.08 -14.20
N ALA A 105 -8.01 -9.03 -14.52
CA ALA A 105 -9.09 -9.61 -13.72
C ALA A 105 -8.94 -11.11 -13.41
N THR A 106 -8.16 -11.84 -14.19
CA THR A 106 -7.94 -13.29 -14.00
C THR A 106 -6.78 -13.63 -13.08
N PHE A 107 -6.05 -12.64 -12.55
CA PHE A 107 -4.80 -12.83 -11.80
C PHE A 107 -4.88 -13.94 -10.74
N GLN A 108 -5.95 -13.93 -9.91
CA GLN A 108 -6.09 -14.91 -8.83
C GLN A 108 -6.29 -16.33 -9.36
N ASP A 109 -7.05 -16.49 -10.44
CA ASP A 109 -7.28 -17.79 -11.06
C ASP A 109 -6.00 -18.30 -11.74
N ASP A 110 -5.30 -17.40 -12.45
CA ASP A 110 -4.05 -17.71 -13.11
C ASP A 110 -2.98 -18.14 -12.09
N LEU A 111 -2.88 -17.42 -10.98
CA LEU A 111 -1.92 -17.72 -9.92
C LEU A 111 -2.23 -19.05 -9.22
N ARG A 112 -3.50 -19.34 -8.91
CA ARG A 112 -3.90 -20.62 -8.35
C ARG A 112 -3.57 -21.79 -9.29
N ASN A 113 -3.89 -21.60 -10.57
CA ASN A 113 -3.60 -22.61 -11.59
C ASN A 113 -2.09 -22.83 -11.75
N ALA A 114 -1.30 -21.77 -11.74
CA ALA A 114 0.16 -21.85 -11.85
C ALA A 114 0.79 -22.58 -10.65
N PHE A 115 0.31 -22.34 -9.42
CA PHE A 115 0.73 -23.11 -8.25
C PHE A 115 0.36 -24.57 -8.35
N ALA A 116 -0.86 -24.89 -8.78
CA ALA A 116 -1.31 -26.28 -8.97
C ALA A 116 -0.50 -27.00 -10.05
N ALA A 117 -0.06 -26.31 -11.10
CA ALA A 117 0.75 -26.85 -12.18
C ALA A 117 2.25 -26.89 -11.88
N GLY A 118 2.71 -26.30 -10.75
CA GLY A 118 4.12 -26.23 -10.36
C GLY A 118 4.95 -25.22 -11.16
N ASN A 119 4.32 -24.27 -11.85
CA ASN A 119 4.96 -23.22 -12.65
C ASN A 119 4.63 -21.79 -12.17
N ALA A 120 4.26 -21.64 -10.90
CA ALA A 120 4.02 -20.33 -10.30
C ALA A 120 5.29 -19.46 -10.36
N PRO A 121 5.14 -18.12 -10.47
CA PRO A 121 6.27 -17.19 -10.56
C PRO A 121 7.11 -17.19 -9.27
N ASP A 122 8.39 -16.81 -9.40
CA ASP A 122 9.34 -16.75 -8.28
C ASP A 122 9.00 -15.61 -7.32
N VAL A 123 8.55 -14.47 -7.87
CA VAL A 123 8.19 -13.25 -7.14
C VAL A 123 6.77 -12.84 -7.51
N ILE A 124 5.98 -12.48 -6.52
CA ILE A 124 4.52 -12.32 -6.67
C ILE A 124 4.06 -11.04 -5.96
N ASN A 125 3.39 -10.16 -6.69
CA ASN A 125 2.66 -9.06 -6.08
C ASN A 125 1.34 -9.58 -5.49
N LEU A 126 1.12 -9.39 -4.20
CA LEU A 126 -0.08 -9.84 -3.48
C LEU A 126 -0.74 -8.70 -2.72
N SER A 127 -2.07 -8.73 -2.64
CA SER A 127 -2.84 -7.84 -1.78
C SER A 127 -2.88 -8.42 -0.35
N VAL A 128 -2.33 -7.66 0.59
CA VAL A 128 -2.45 -7.99 2.03
C VAL A 128 -3.88 -7.77 2.49
N SER A 129 -4.51 -6.69 2.03
CA SER A 129 -5.88 -6.32 2.40
C SER A 129 -6.92 -7.38 2.04
N GLU A 130 -6.69 -8.11 0.94
CA GLU A 130 -7.57 -9.19 0.49
C GLU A 130 -7.26 -10.54 1.16
N GLY A 131 -6.27 -10.58 2.05
CA GLY A 131 -5.87 -11.81 2.72
C GLY A 131 -5.06 -12.78 1.85
N TRP A 132 -4.56 -12.35 0.69
CA TRP A 132 -3.87 -13.26 -0.24
C TRP A 132 -2.54 -13.78 0.30
N VAL A 133 -1.82 -12.93 1.05
CA VAL A 133 -0.56 -13.36 1.67
C VAL A 133 -0.81 -14.48 2.67
N SER A 134 -1.78 -14.32 3.58
CA SER A 134 -2.09 -15.34 4.58
C SER A 134 -2.65 -16.62 3.95
N ASP A 135 -3.47 -16.53 2.88
CA ASP A 135 -3.97 -17.72 2.17
C ASP A 135 -2.83 -18.55 1.58
N TYR A 136 -1.94 -17.92 0.80
CA TYR A 136 -0.84 -18.64 0.18
C TYR A 136 0.22 -19.10 1.21
N ALA A 137 0.47 -18.33 2.27
CA ALA A 137 1.40 -18.70 3.34
C ALA A 137 0.90 -19.90 4.14
N THR A 138 -0.37 -19.92 4.56
CA THR A 138 -0.99 -21.05 5.27
C THR A 138 -0.94 -22.35 4.46
N ARG A 139 -1.04 -22.25 3.15
CA ARG A 139 -0.90 -23.38 2.22
C ARG A 139 0.56 -23.80 2.00
N GLY A 140 1.52 -23.11 2.62
CA GLY A 140 2.94 -23.41 2.54
C GLY A 140 3.57 -23.09 1.19
N LEU A 141 3.02 -22.13 0.43
CA LEU A 141 3.45 -21.78 -0.93
C LEU A 141 4.42 -20.62 -0.98
N LEU A 142 4.51 -19.81 0.10
CA LEU A 142 5.40 -18.67 0.20
C LEU A 142 6.64 -18.97 1.06
N LEU A 143 7.71 -18.26 0.79
CA LEU A 143 8.97 -18.33 1.54
C LEU A 143 8.86 -17.55 2.85
N PRO A 144 9.12 -18.18 4.02
CA PRO A 144 9.27 -17.44 5.28
C PRO A 144 10.44 -16.47 5.21
N LEU A 145 10.25 -15.21 5.62
CA LEU A 145 11.25 -14.16 5.45
C LEU A 145 12.08 -13.88 6.71
N ASP A 146 11.61 -14.29 7.88
CA ASP A 146 12.22 -13.87 9.15
C ASP A 146 13.68 -14.29 9.33
N ASP A 147 14.03 -15.49 8.86
CA ASP A 147 15.39 -16.02 8.98
C ASP A 147 16.29 -15.70 7.78
N VAL A 148 15.70 -15.33 6.63
CA VAL A 148 16.45 -15.15 5.38
C VAL A 148 16.67 -13.69 5.00
N VAL A 149 15.86 -12.77 5.55
CA VAL A 149 16.01 -11.32 5.32
C VAL A 149 16.87 -10.69 6.41
N PRO A 150 17.97 -10.00 6.08
CA PRO A 150 18.81 -9.31 7.06
C PRO A 150 18.06 -8.26 7.86
N GLN A 151 18.42 -8.08 9.14
CA GLN A 151 17.74 -7.13 10.02
C GLN A 151 17.76 -5.70 9.50
N ASN A 152 18.90 -5.24 8.96
CA ASN A 152 19.00 -3.90 8.36
C ASN A 152 18.07 -3.67 7.16
N VAL A 153 17.60 -4.73 6.50
CA VAL A 153 16.58 -4.66 5.45
C VAL A 153 15.18 -4.56 6.07
N LYS A 154 14.89 -5.36 7.10
CA LYS A 154 13.62 -5.27 7.85
C LYS A 154 13.42 -3.88 8.45
N ASP A 155 14.48 -3.28 8.98
CA ASP A 155 14.48 -1.94 9.58
C ASP A 155 14.20 -0.80 8.58
N MET A 156 14.17 -1.10 7.27
CA MET A 156 13.77 -0.13 6.24
C MET A 156 12.27 0.17 6.24
N TYR A 157 11.45 -0.69 6.83
CA TYR A 157 9.99 -0.62 6.76
C TYR A 157 9.36 -0.10 8.05
N PHE A 158 8.16 0.45 7.96
CA PHE A 158 7.34 0.68 9.15
C PHE A 158 7.04 -0.67 9.82
N PRO A 159 7.32 -0.83 11.13
CA PRO A 159 7.11 -2.10 11.82
C PRO A 159 5.67 -2.63 11.72
N GLY A 160 4.67 -1.74 11.78
CA GLY A 160 3.27 -2.11 11.64
C GLY A 160 2.94 -2.69 10.26
N LEU A 161 3.62 -2.24 9.20
CA LEU A 161 3.43 -2.77 7.85
C LEU A 161 4.24 -4.06 7.62
N TRP A 162 5.46 -4.14 8.15
CA TRP A 162 6.27 -5.36 8.07
C TRP A 162 5.57 -6.55 8.72
N ASN A 163 4.89 -6.30 9.83
CA ASN A 163 4.22 -7.33 10.65
C ASN A 163 2.74 -7.55 10.27
N GLN A 164 2.26 -7.04 9.13
CA GLN A 164 0.89 -7.33 8.68
C GLN A 164 0.74 -8.76 8.17
N GLN A 165 -0.38 -9.40 8.53
CA GLN A 165 -0.74 -10.76 8.13
C GLN A 165 0.37 -11.79 8.41
N LEU A 166 0.92 -11.77 9.61
CA LEU A 166 1.77 -12.86 10.07
C LEU A 166 0.96 -14.17 10.13
N VAL A 167 1.56 -15.24 9.63
CA VAL A 167 1.02 -16.60 9.76
C VAL A 167 1.89 -17.33 10.77
N ASP A 168 1.29 -17.75 11.88
CA ASP A 168 1.99 -18.37 13.03
C ASP A 168 3.18 -17.51 13.53
N GLY A 169 3.01 -16.20 13.50
CA GLY A 169 4.04 -15.24 13.93
C GLY A 169 5.17 -15.01 12.93
N VAL A 170 5.08 -15.57 11.71
CA VAL A 170 6.10 -15.49 10.66
C VAL A 170 5.65 -14.57 9.52
N ASN A 171 6.57 -13.74 9.02
CA ASN A 171 6.34 -12.87 7.88
C ASN A 171 6.67 -13.54 6.54
N TYR A 172 5.80 -13.33 5.53
CA TYR A 172 5.92 -13.89 4.18
C TYR A 172 5.93 -12.83 3.07
N GLN A 173 6.06 -11.52 3.42
CA GLN A 173 5.89 -10.44 2.48
C GLN A 173 6.89 -9.30 2.70
N PHE A 174 7.25 -8.62 1.62
CA PHE A 174 7.85 -7.29 1.65
C PHE A 174 6.74 -6.26 1.48
N PRO A 175 6.47 -5.37 2.45
CA PRO A 175 5.47 -4.33 2.30
C PRO A 175 5.86 -3.41 1.14
N TRP A 176 5.00 -3.30 0.13
CA TRP A 176 5.30 -2.46 -1.03
C TRP A 176 4.77 -1.05 -0.80
N TYR A 177 3.50 -0.82 -1.05
CA TYR A 177 2.89 0.48 -0.81
C TYR A 177 1.57 0.36 -0.06
N GLN A 178 1.27 1.41 0.69
CA GLN A 178 0.04 1.54 1.43
C GLN A 178 -0.90 2.50 0.68
N GLY A 179 -2.13 2.08 0.45
CA GLY A 179 -3.23 2.99 0.17
C GLY A 179 -3.64 3.66 1.47
N ILE A 180 -3.72 4.97 1.50
CA ILE A 180 -4.28 5.67 2.66
C ILE A 180 -5.64 6.25 2.32
N GLN A 181 -6.49 6.32 3.33
CA GLN A 181 -7.79 6.96 3.26
C GLN A 181 -7.77 8.30 3.99
N VAL A 182 -8.50 9.25 3.44
CA VAL A 182 -8.77 10.55 4.04
C VAL A 182 -10.26 10.77 4.10
N GLU A 183 -10.69 11.67 4.97
CA GLU A 183 -12.06 12.19 4.91
C GLU A 183 -12.10 13.40 3.99
N LEU A 184 -12.89 13.30 2.94
CA LEU A 184 -13.24 14.46 2.12
C LEU A 184 -14.37 15.23 2.77
N ILE A 185 -14.17 16.52 2.96
CA ILE A 185 -15.12 17.43 3.57
C ILE A 185 -15.72 18.35 2.52
N ASN A 186 -17.04 18.45 2.47
CA ASN A 186 -17.72 19.53 1.75
C ASN A 186 -17.71 20.79 2.61
N THR A 187 -16.80 21.71 2.31
CA THR A 187 -16.60 22.93 3.10
C THR A 187 -17.78 23.89 3.04
N GLN A 188 -18.65 23.81 2.03
CA GLN A 188 -19.88 24.61 1.98
C GLN A 188 -20.87 24.17 3.07
N ILE A 189 -21.08 22.84 3.20
CA ILE A 189 -21.94 22.27 4.25
C ILE A 189 -21.36 22.58 5.63
N TYR A 190 -20.04 22.40 5.81
CA TYR A 190 -19.36 22.72 7.07
C TYR A 190 -19.53 24.19 7.46
N SER A 191 -19.31 25.11 6.53
CA SER A 191 -19.50 26.53 6.75
C SER A 191 -20.96 26.86 7.09
N ALA A 192 -21.94 26.25 6.42
CA ALA A 192 -23.35 26.42 6.71
C ALA A 192 -23.74 25.89 8.10
N ALA A 193 -23.09 24.85 8.57
CA ALA A 193 -23.24 24.32 9.92
C ALA A 193 -22.48 25.14 10.98
N GLY A 194 -21.67 26.14 10.58
CA GLY A 194 -20.81 26.93 11.47
C GLY A 194 -19.58 26.18 11.93
N LEU A 195 -19.12 25.19 11.16
CA LEU A 195 -17.98 24.33 11.44
C LEU A 195 -16.77 24.69 10.59
N THR A 196 -15.60 24.33 11.08
CA THR A 196 -14.29 24.38 10.41
C THR A 196 -13.70 22.99 10.28
N LEU A 197 -12.59 22.82 9.54
CA LEU A 197 -11.91 21.52 9.42
C LEU A 197 -11.34 21.03 10.76
N GLU A 198 -11.06 21.92 11.70
CA GLU A 198 -10.56 21.59 13.03
C GLU A 198 -11.61 20.90 13.91
N ASP A 199 -12.91 21.08 13.58
CA ASP A 199 -14.02 20.44 14.27
C ASP A 199 -14.22 18.98 13.86
N PHE A 200 -13.50 18.51 12.80
CA PHE A 200 -13.58 17.11 12.43
C PHE A 200 -12.91 16.23 13.50
N PRO A 201 -13.62 15.20 14.02
CA PRO A 201 -13.11 14.41 15.13
C PRO A 201 -11.91 13.55 14.73
N LYS A 202 -10.95 13.39 15.64
CA LYS A 202 -9.79 12.52 15.45
C LYS A 202 -10.11 11.04 15.74
N THR A 203 -11.26 10.78 16.36
CA THR A 203 -11.72 9.43 16.70
C THR A 203 -13.15 9.23 16.24
N ILE A 204 -13.50 7.99 15.95
CA ILE A 204 -14.85 7.60 15.48
C ILE A 204 -15.94 7.96 16.49
N ASP A 205 -15.65 7.87 17.78
CA ASP A 205 -16.61 8.22 18.85
C ASP A 205 -17.13 9.68 18.77
N GLY A 206 -16.41 10.58 18.09
CA GLY A 206 -16.84 11.96 17.87
C GLY A 206 -17.79 12.16 16.69
N LEU A 207 -17.92 11.18 15.79
CA LEU A 207 -18.74 11.30 14.58
C LEU A 207 -20.25 11.50 14.88
N PRO A 208 -20.89 10.80 15.84
CA PRO A 208 -22.32 11.00 16.10
C PRO A 208 -22.67 12.44 16.46
N ALA A 209 -21.87 13.08 17.31
CA ALA A 209 -22.09 14.47 17.72
C ALA A 209 -21.89 15.45 16.55
N LEU A 210 -20.87 15.24 15.73
CA LEU A 210 -20.63 16.01 14.52
C LEU A 210 -21.79 15.88 13.53
N CYS A 211 -22.22 14.65 13.24
CA CYS A 211 -23.30 14.35 12.31
C CYS A 211 -24.63 14.96 12.77
N LYS A 212 -24.92 14.90 14.05
CA LYS A 212 -26.08 15.54 14.63
C LYS A 212 -26.04 17.05 14.43
N THR A 213 -24.91 17.70 14.72
CA THR A 213 -24.72 19.14 14.51
C THR A 213 -24.93 19.53 13.04
N ILE A 214 -24.37 18.78 12.10
CA ILE A 214 -24.52 19.04 10.67
C ILE A 214 -25.98 18.89 10.26
N ASN A 215 -26.62 17.79 10.62
CA ASN A 215 -27.99 17.51 10.24
C ASN A 215 -28.97 18.54 10.81
N GLU A 216 -28.85 18.88 12.09
CA GLU A 216 -29.71 19.93 12.74
C GLU A 216 -29.56 21.30 12.08
N LYS A 217 -28.38 21.65 11.60
CA LYS A 217 -28.09 22.97 11.02
C LYS A 217 -28.40 23.07 9.52
N THR A 218 -28.20 21.96 8.77
CA THR A 218 -28.24 22.02 7.32
C THR A 218 -29.22 21.04 6.69
N GLY A 219 -29.77 20.08 7.45
CA GLY A 219 -30.56 18.96 6.93
C GLY A 219 -29.77 17.96 6.12
N THR A 220 -28.43 18.05 6.11
CA THR A 220 -27.54 17.21 5.31
C THR A 220 -27.17 15.95 6.09
N LEU A 221 -26.97 14.86 5.36
CA LEU A 221 -26.53 13.58 5.90
C LEU A 221 -25.01 13.57 6.16
N CYS A 222 -24.58 12.64 6.98
CA CYS A 222 -23.20 12.21 7.10
C CYS A 222 -22.94 10.95 6.25
N ASP A 223 -21.67 10.69 5.94
CA ASP A 223 -21.26 9.41 5.38
C ASP A 223 -21.51 8.28 6.38
N ILE A 224 -21.95 7.15 5.85
CA ILE A 224 -22.05 5.94 6.63
C ILE A 224 -20.80 5.10 6.40
N ARG A 225 -20.18 4.66 7.51
CA ARG A 225 -18.88 3.99 7.45
C ARG A 225 -18.99 2.46 7.46
N LEU A 226 -20.17 1.90 7.64
CA LEU A 226 -20.36 0.45 7.64
C LEU A 226 -20.19 -0.14 6.23
N THR A 227 -19.27 -1.07 6.07
CA THR A 227 -19.12 -1.83 4.83
C THR A 227 -19.71 -3.24 5.01
N VAL A 228 -20.58 -3.65 4.10
CA VAL A 228 -21.21 -4.97 4.17
C VAL A 228 -20.22 -6.13 3.95
N ASN A 229 -19.05 -5.84 3.41
CA ASN A 229 -18.09 -6.87 2.98
C ASN A 229 -17.13 -7.36 4.08
N ASP A 230 -16.92 -6.59 5.15
CA ASP A 230 -15.95 -6.98 6.20
C ASP A 230 -16.26 -6.33 7.55
N LEU A 231 -17.48 -6.59 8.04
CA LEU A 231 -17.98 -6.06 9.32
C LEU A 231 -17.13 -6.51 10.51
N LEU A 232 -16.62 -7.74 10.47
CA LEU A 232 -15.73 -8.24 11.52
C LEU A 232 -14.46 -7.39 11.64
N ALA A 233 -13.83 -7.05 10.52
CA ALA A 233 -12.68 -6.15 10.55
C ALA A 233 -13.05 -4.75 11.05
N GLN A 234 -14.23 -4.23 10.68
CA GLN A 234 -14.68 -2.94 11.21
C GLN A 234 -14.92 -2.99 12.72
N MET A 235 -15.53 -4.05 13.25
CA MET A 235 -15.65 -4.23 14.70
C MET A 235 -14.29 -4.20 15.39
N VAL A 236 -13.27 -4.86 14.81
CA VAL A 236 -11.90 -4.86 15.35
C VAL A 236 -11.30 -3.47 15.30
N TYR A 237 -11.28 -2.81 14.15
CA TYR A 237 -10.61 -1.51 13.99
C TYR A 237 -11.35 -0.38 14.69
N GLU A 238 -12.65 -0.27 14.51
CA GLU A 238 -13.46 0.82 15.03
C GLU A 238 -13.86 0.62 16.48
N GLY A 239 -14.36 -0.58 16.81
CA GLY A 239 -14.87 -0.93 18.13
C GLY A 239 -13.80 -1.42 19.11
N GLY A 240 -12.64 -1.84 18.63
CA GLY A 240 -11.64 -2.54 19.44
C GLY A 240 -12.12 -3.91 19.92
N VAL A 241 -13.01 -4.55 19.13
CA VAL A 241 -13.67 -5.81 19.50
C VAL A 241 -12.75 -6.99 19.28
N GLN A 242 -12.63 -7.87 20.27
CA GLN A 242 -12.06 -9.20 20.09
C GLN A 242 -13.13 -10.11 19.48
N VAL A 243 -13.02 -10.40 18.19
CA VAL A 243 -14.07 -11.15 17.45
C VAL A 243 -14.01 -12.65 17.64
N ILE A 244 -12.86 -13.18 18.03
CA ILE A 244 -12.63 -14.60 18.35
C ILE A 244 -11.66 -14.67 19.52
N ASN A 245 -11.78 -15.67 20.39
CA ASN A 245 -10.86 -15.85 21.51
C ASN A 245 -9.44 -16.23 21.04
N ASP A 246 -8.46 -16.10 21.93
CA ASP A 246 -7.04 -16.32 21.61
C ASP A 246 -6.74 -17.74 21.09
N ASP A 247 -7.51 -18.73 21.53
CA ASP A 247 -7.37 -20.13 21.11
C ASP A 247 -8.06 -20.44 19.77
N GLY A 248 -8.79 -19.47 19.19
CA GLY A 248 -9.53 -19.66 17.96
C GLY A 248 -10.73 -20.63 18.06
N THR A 249 -11.20 -20.92 19.27
CA THR A 249 -12.21 -21.95 19.57
C THR A 249 -13.62 -21.39 19.81
N ALA A 250 -13.76 -20.07 19.95
CA ALA A 250 -15.04 -19.42 20.17
C ALA A 250 -15.06 -17.99 19.64
N PHE A 251 -16.12 -17.62 18.93
CA PHE A 251 -16.42 -16.25 18.58
C PHE A 251 -16.95 -15.51 19.82
N THR A 252 -16.54 -14.22 19.95
CA THR A 252 -16.77 -13.38 21.13
C THR A 252 -17.26 -11.96 20.77
N PHE A 253 -17.77 -11.78 19.56
CA PHE A 253 -18.17 -10.46 19.05
C PHE A 253 -19.56 -10.00 19.54
N ASP A 254 -20.04 -10.50 20.68
CA ASP A 254 -21.18 -9.97 21.43
C ASP A 254 -20.76 -9.30 22.74
N SER A 255 -19.49 -8.91 22.83
CA SER A 255 -18.93 -8.19 23.98
C SER A 255 -19.54 -6.79 24.15
N PRO A 256 -19.41 -6.16 25.34
CA PRO A 256 -19.89 -4.78 25.56
C PRO A 256 -19.36 -3.77 24.53
N GLU A 257 -18.12 -3.96 24.05
CA GLU A 257 -17.50 -3.10 23.02
C GLU A 257 -18.21 -3.27 21.67
N ALA A 258 -18.55 -4.49 21.29
CA ALA A 258 -19.27 -4.79 20.06
C ALA A 258 -20.71 -4.22 20.13
N VAL A 259 -21.38 -4.39 21.26
CA VAL A 259 -22.72 -3.82 21.48
C VAL A 259 -22.67 -2.28 21.40
N ALA A 260 -21.70 -1.66 22.03
CA ALA A 260 -21.54 -0.20 21.99
C ALA A 260 -21.24 0.30 20.56
N TRP A 261 -20.40 -0.43 19.80
CA TRP A 261 -20.12 -0.13 18.40
C TRP A 261 -21.40 -0.20 17.54
N LEU A 262 -22.17 -1.27 17.65
CA LEU A 262 -23.42 -1.42 16.90
C LEU A 262 -24.47 -0.41 17.33
N GLN A 263 -24.59 -0.14 18.64
CA GLN A 263 -25.53 0.85 19.18
C GLN A 263 -25.27 2.25 18.64
N MET A 264 -24.01 2.65 18.48
CA MET A 264 -23.64 3.93 17.88
C MET A 264 -24.28 4.09 16.49
N TYR A 265 -24.18 3.08 15.63
CA TYR A 265 -24.78 3.13 14.30
C TYR A 265 -26.32 3.08 14.35
N VAL A 266 -26.90 2.29 15.25
CA VAL A 266 -28.35 2.26 15.48
C VAL A 266 -28.87 3.65 15.87
N ASP A 267 -28.17 4.36 16.72
CA ASP A 267 -28.55 5.71 17.15
C ASP A 267 -28.41 6.71 16.00
N MET A 268 -27.35 6.68 15.21
CA MET A 268 -27.17 7.54 14.04
C MET A 268 -28.26 7.32 12.98
N VAL A 269 -28.70 6.09 12.77
CA VAL A 269 -29.82 5.77 11.87
C VAL A 269 -31.14 6.30 12.44
N LYS A 270 -31.40 6.12 13.74
CA LYS A 270 -32.60 6.63 14.41
C LYS A 270 -32.67 8.16 14.40
N ASP A 271 -31.54 8.82 14.57
CA ASP A 271 -31.42 10.26 14.52
C ASP A 271 -31.55 10.84 13.08
N GLY A 272 -31.60 9.98 12.08
CA GLY A 272 -31.69 10.38 10.67
C GLY A 272 -30.45 11.12 10.17
N THR A 273 -29.29 10.92 10.80
CA THR A 273 -28.03 11.58 10.43
C THR A 273 -27.28 10.83 9.33
N VAL A 274 -27.62 9.58 9.09
CA VAL A 274 -27.06 8.72 8.04
C VAL A 274 -28.15 8.07 7.21
N ASP A 275 -27.88 7.83 5.93
CA ASP A 275 -28.81 7.10 5.06
C ASP A 275 -28.67 5.58 5.32
N ARG A 276 -29.78 4.99 5.75
CA ARG A 276 -29.81 3.54 6.03
C ARG A 276 -29.87 2.67 4.77
N THR A 277 -30.20 3.22 3.60
CA THR A 277 -30.26 2.44 2.36
C THR A 277 -28.87 1.99 1.91
N ALA A 278 -27.83 2.75 2.26
CA ALA A 278 -26.44 2.39 2.04
C ALA A 278 -26.02 1.11 2.78
N LEU A 279 -26.78 0.66 3.79
CA LEU A 279 -26.45 -0.55 4.58
C LEU A 279 -26.90 -1.87 3.95
N VAL A 280 -27.54 -1.83 2.79
CA VAL A 280 -28.06 -3.04 2.09
C VAL A 280 -27.51 -3.21 0.68
N THR A 281 -26.67 -2.30 0.22
CA THR A 281 -26.11 -2.30 -1.13
C THR A 281 -24.58 -2.10 -1.08
N ASP A 282 -23.93 -2.08 -2.23
CA ASP A 282 -22.52 -1.67 -2.35
C ASP A 282 -22.38 -0.23 -1.84
N GLN A 283 -21.88 -0.10 -0.63
CA GLN A 283 -21.82 1.17 0.10
C GLN A 283 -20.84 2.16 -0.47
N ASP A 284 -19.73 1.69 -1.02
CA ASP A 284 -18.73 2.58 -1.60
C ASP A 284 -19.35 3.42 -2.71
N ARG A 285 -20.23 2.81 -3.48
CA ARG A 285 -20.91 3.53 -4.57
C ARG A 285 -22.01 4.45 -4.05
N VAL A 286 -22.85 4.00 -3.13
CA VAL A 286 -23.95 4.80 -2.58
C VAL A 286 -23.41 6.02 -1.80
N GLY A 287 -22.41 5.82 -0.95
CA GLY A 287 -21.79 6.91 -0.20
C GLY A 287 -21.15 7.95 -1.13
N LEU A 288 -20.42 7.48 -2.17
CA LEU A 288 -19.82 8.35 -3.18
C LEU A 288 -20.87 9.17 -3.94
N ASP A 289 -21.98 8.56 -4.33
CA ASP A 289 -23.06 9.23 -5.05
C ASP A 289 -23.77 10.28 -4.20
N LEU A 290 -24.05 9.98 -2.92
CA LEU A 290 -24.58 10.94 -1.96
C LEU A 290 -23.63 12.13 -1.74
N PHE A 291 -22.35 11.85 -1.56
CA PHE A 291 -21.35 12.90 -1.40
C PHE A 291 -21.20 13.75 -2.67
N THR A 292 -21.08 13.11 -3.83
CA THR A 292 -20.89 13.77 -5.12
C THR A 292 -22.11 14.62 -5.51
N SER A 293 -23.31 14.21 -5.10
CA SER A 293 -24.54 15.00 -5.29
C SER A 293 -24.71 16.12 -4.26
N GLY A 294 -23.80 16.23 -3.26
CA GLY A 294 -23.85 17.25 -2.21
C GLY A 294 -24.88 16.94 -1.11
N GLN A 295 -25.32 15.68 -1.00
CA GLN A 295 -26.28 15.23 0.02
C GLN A 295 -25.59 14.73 1.29
N ALA A 296 -24.28 14.44 1.24
CA ALA A 296 -23.49 14.09 2.40
C ALA A 296 -22.40 15.15 2.67
N ALA A 297 -22.11 15.38 3.96
CA ALA A 297 -21.18 16.41 4.40
C ALA A 297 -19.72 16.00 4.27
N PHE A 298 -19.43 14.72 4.39
CA PHE A 298 -18.09 14.15 4.24
C PHE A 298 -18.17 12.71 3.73
N TYR A 299 -17.05 12.22 3.21
CA TYR A 299 -16.93 10.89 2.65
C TYR A 299 -15.50 10.36 2.82
N GLN A 300 -15.34 9.16 3.35
CA GLN A 300 -14.03 8.52 3.48
C GLN A 300 -13.60 7.89 2.16
N THR A 301 -12.43 8.27 1.65
CA THR A 301 -11.94 7.74 0.38
C THR A 301 -10.43 7.83 0.22
N GLY A 302 -9.93 7.09 -0.78
CA GLY A 302 -8.58 7.26 -1.30
C GLY A 302 -8.51 8.27 -2.46
N PRO A 303 -7.30 8.70 -2.85
CA PRO A 303 -7.09 9.71 -3.90
C PRO A 303 -7.70 9.37 -5.26
N ASN A 304 -7.91 8.09 -5.56
CA ASN A 304 -8.47 7.66 -6.84
C ASN A 304 -9.94 8.10 -7.01
N LEU A 305 -10.76 7.98 -5.95
CA LEU A 305 -12.16 8.38 -6.01
C LEU A 305 -12.35 9.91 -6.01
N ILE A 306 -11.39 10.68 -5.52
CA ILE A 306 -11.41 12.15 -5.60
C ILE A 306 -11.47 12.59 -7.08
N ARG A 307 -10.80 11.88 -7.99
CA ARG A 307 -10.85 12.16 -9.42
C ARG A 307 -12.26 11.94 -9.99
N GLU A 308 -12.99 10.97 -9.48
CA GLU A 308 -14.39 10.72 -9.85
C GLU A 308 -15.30 11.88 -9.44
N VAL A 309 -15.14 12.38 -8.21
CA VAL A 309 -15.87 13.58 -7.76
C VAL A 309 -15.58 14.77 -8.67
N ARG A 310 -14.30 14.98 -9.02
CA ARG A 310 -13.92 16.06 -9.95
C ARG A 310 -14.59 15.92 -11.33
N ALA A 311 -14.66 14.69 -11.84
CA ALA A 311 -15.24 14.43 -13.15
C ALA A 311 -16.78 14.59 -13.14
N ASN A 312 -17.44 14.11 -12.09
CA ASN A 312 -18.91 14.05 -12.00
C ASN A 312 -19.53 15.34 -11.45
N ASN A 313 -18.82 16.04 -10.55
CA ASN A 313 -19.27 17.33 -10.01
C ASN A 313 -18.09 18.31 -9.84
N PRO A 314 -17.64 18.96 -10.94
CA PRO A 314 -16.57 19.97 -10.87
C PRO A 314 -16.89 21.15 -9.96
N GLY A 315 -18.18 21.46 -9.77
CA GLY A 315 -18.64 22.54 -8.87
C GLY A 315 -18.33 22.21 -7.41
N LEU A 316 -18.60 20.97 -6.98
CA LEU A 316 -18.28 20.51 -5.65
C LEU A 316 -16.76 20.43 -5.41
N TYR A 317 -16.00 20.01 -6.43
CA TYR A 317 -14.54 19.84 -6.32
C TYR A 317 -13.84 21.11 -5.79
N GLY A 318 -14.30 22.29 -6.15
CA GLY A 318 -13.76 23.56 -5.66
C GLY A 318 -13.98 23.84 -4.17
N TYR A 319 -14.85 23.07 -3.53
CA TYR A 319 -15.19 23.19 -2.10
C TYR A 319 -14.79 21.99 -1.26
N LEU A 320 -13.92 21.14 -1.82
CA LEU A 320 -13.39 20.00 -1.09
C LEU A 320 -12.20 20.40 -0.22
N ALA A 321 -12.14 19.81 0.95
CA ALA A 321 -10.94 19.72 1.78
C ALA A 321 -10.75 18.26 2.22
N ALA A 322 -9.52 17.89 2.57
CA ALA A 322 -9.25 16.57 3.10
C ALA A 322 -8.62 16.68 4.49
N VAL A 323 -9.07 15.82 5.39
CA VAL A 323 -8.53 15.67 6.74
C VAL A 323 -8.16 14.19 6.99
N PRO A 324 -7.32 13.89 7.99
CA PRO A 324 -7.05 12.51 8.36
C PRO A 324 -8.32 11.75 8.72
N ALA A 325 -8.42 10.49 8.31
CA ALA A 325 -9.50 9.62 8.75
C ALA A 325 -9.46 9.42 10.28
N PRO A 326 -10.61 9.43 10.97
CA PRO A 326 -10.65 9.23 12.40
C PRO A 326 -10.29 7.79 12.77
N VAL A 327 -9.60 7.63 13.88
CA VAL A 327 -9.14 6.33 14.37
C VAL A 327 -10.19 5.75 15.33
N GLY A 328 -10.44 4.44 15.22
CA GLY A 328 -11.31 3.73 16.16
C GLY A 328 -10.64 3.45 17.51
N LYS A 329 -11.34 2.71 18.37
CA LYS A 329 -10.87 2.32 19.72
C LYS A 329 -9.63 1.44 19.69
N SER A 330 -9.36 0.73 18.61
CA SER A 330 -8.14 -0.04 18.41
C SER A 330 -6.88 0.84 18.40
N GLY A 331 -7.00 2.13 18.09
CA GLY A 331 -5.86 3.04 17.96
C GLY A 331 -5.09 2.90 16.66
N VAL A 332 -5.46 1.97 15.77
CA VAL A 332 -4.80 1.71 14.49
C VAL A 332 -5.74 1.81 13.31
N LEU A 333 -5.18 1.96 12.13
CA LEU A 333 -5.87 1.90 10.84
C LEU A 333 -5.49 0.59 10.13
N GLY A 334 -6.42 0.03 9.38
CA GLY A 334 -6.22 -1.21 8.64
C GLY A 334 -6.44 -1.06 7.15
N LYS A 335 -6.12 -2.14 6.41
CA LYS A 335 -6.33 -2.32 4.96
C LYS A 335 -5.45 -1.42 4.06
N GLY A 336 -5.42 -1.76 2.79
CA GLY A 336 -4.77 -0.97 1.73
C GLY A 336 -3.30 -1.31 1.46
N LEU A 337 -2.70 -2.29 2.13
CA LEU A 337 -1.33 -2.70 1.87
C LEU A 337 -1.24 -3.64 0.66
N MET A 338 -0.35 -3.28 -0.26
CA MET A 338 0.15 -4.15 -1.31
C MET A 338 1.55 -4.63 -0.95
N SER A 339 1.86 -5.85 -1.32
CA SER A 339 3.12 -6.50 -0.97
C SER A 339 3.74 -7.27 -2.13
N ILE A 340 4.99 -7.65 -1.93
CA ILE A 340 5.70 -8.57 -2.82
C ILE A 340 6.18 -9.75 -1.98
N SER A 341 5.78 -10.96 -2.39
CA SER A 341 6.14 -12.22 -1.75
C SER A 341 7.04 -13.05 -2.66
N VAL A 342 7.73 -14.01 -2.06
CA VAL A 342 8.62 -14.94 -2.76
C VAL A 342 8.04 -16.34 -2.67
N LYS A 343 8.05 -17.08 -3.79
CA LYS A 343 7.63 -18.48 -3.83
C LYS A 343 8.59 -19.35 -3.00
N LYS A 344 8.07 -20.28 -2.19
CA LYS A 344 8.85 -21.10 -1.27
C LYS A 344 9.93 -21.95 -1.94
N ASP A 345 9.58 -22.59 -3.04
CA ASP A 345 10.42 -23.56 -3.77
C ASP A 345 11.08 -22.94 -5.01
N THR A 346 11.32 -21.63 -5.01
CA THR A 346 12.09 -20.98 -6.07
C THR A 346 13.51 -21.53 -6.14
N LYS A 347 14.05 -21.64 -7.36
CA LYS A 347 15.44 -22.05 -7.58
C LYS A 347 16.45 -20.96 -7.22
N TYR A 348 15.99 -19.72 -7.11
CA TYR A 348 16.83 -18.53 -6.94
C TYR A 348 16.33 -17.69 -5.75
N PRO A 349 16.37 -18.22 -4.51
CA PRO A 349 15.79 -17.54 -3.37
C PRO A 349 16.42 -16.17 -3.10
N ASN A 350 17.74 -16.03 -3.17
CA ASN A 350 18.38 -14.74 -2.91
C ASN A 350 18.11 -13.71 -4.01
N ALA A 351 18.08 -14.13 -5.28
CA ALA A 351 17.71 -13.24 -6.38
C ALA A 351 16.25 -12.79 -6.28
N SER A 352 15.35 -13.69 -5.88
CA SER A 352 13.93 -13.39 -5.68
C SER A 352 13.70 -12.44 -4.48
N ILE A 353 14.37 -12.68 -3.36
CA ILE A 353 14.38 -11.78 -2.19
C ILE A 353 14.95 -10.42 -2.58
N ALA A 354 16.06 -10.40 -3.34
CA ALA A 354 16.68 -9.16 -3.78
C ALA A 354 15.76 -8.35 -4.70
N LEU A 355 15.02 -8.99 -5.61
CA LEU A 355 14.04 -8.30 -6.46
C LEU A 355 12.88 -7.73 -5.64
N ALA A 356 12.30 -8.54 -4.73
CA ALA A 356 11.22 -8.08 -3.86
C ALA A 356 11.64 -6.88 -3.02
N GLN A 357 12.82 -6.94 -2.41
CA GLN A 357 13.41 -5.83 -1.65
C GLN A 357 13.69 -4.61 -2.53
N PHE A 358 14.15 -4.81 -3.77
CA PHE A 358 14.51 -3.72 -4.68
C PHE A 358 13.30 -2.90 -5.11
N PHE A 359 12.16 -3.54 -5.39
CA PHE A 359 10.91 -2.85 -5.68
C PHE A 359 10.33 -2.14 -4.47
N THR A 360 10.59 -2.65 -3.27
CA THR A 360 10.03 -2.13 -2.02
C THR A 360 11.00 -1.27 -1.21
N ASN A 361 12.17 -0.93 -1.77
CA ASN A 361 13.14 -0.06 -1.12
C ASN A 361 12.71 1.42 -1.17
N PRO A 362 13.29 2.30 -0.33
CA PRO A 362 12.88 3.70 -0.24
C PRO A 362 12.93 4.46 -1.56
N LYS A 363 13.91 4.18 -2.42
CA LYS A 363 14.09 4.87 -3.70
C LYS A 363 13.03 4.44 -4.72
N SER A 364 12.83 3.14 -4.90
CA SER A 364 11.82 2.61 -5.84
C SER A 364 10.42 3.04 -5.44
N MET A 365 10.12 3.01 -4.14
CA MET A 365 8.85 3.46 -3.59
C MET A 365 8.60 4.94 -3.82
N LEU A 366 9.62 5.78 -3.59
CA LEU A 366 9.53 7.22 -3.85
C LEU A 366 9.30 7.51 -5.34
N GLU A 367 10.02 6.83 -6.22
CA GLU A 367 9.84 6.97 -7.68
C GLU A 367 8.41 6.62 -8.09
N PHE A 368 7.85 5.54 -7.55
CA PHE A 368 6.48 5.13 -7.83
C PHE A 368 5.47 6.15 -7.27
N SER A 369 5.68 6.65 -6.05
CA SER A 369 4.80 7.66 -5.44
C SER A 369 4.77 8.99 -6.21
N LYS A 370 5.82 9.31 -6.97
CA LYS A 370 5.86 10.48 -7.85
C LYS A 370 5.01 10.32 -9.12
N ILE A 371 4.64 9.09 -9.47
CA ILE A 371 3.82 8.76 -10.64
C ILE A 371 2.35 8.63 -10.28
N VAL A 372 2.06 8.01 -9.14
CA VAL A 372 0.70 7.72 -8.68
C VAL A 372 0.57 7.97 -7.17
N ALA A 373 -0.64 8.31 -6.74
CA ALA A 373 -0.92 8.60 -5.33
C ALA A 373 -0.98 7.31 -4.49
N ILE A 374 0.18 6.72 -4.26
CA ILE A 374 0.44 5.63 -3.31
C ILE A 374 1.48 6.10 -2.30
N TYR A 375 1.57 5.40 -1.19
CA TYR A 375 2.41 5.83 -0.08
C TYR A 375 3.41 4.74 0.30
N PRO A 376 4.72 5.10 0.36
CA PRO A 376 5.78 4.16 0.68
C PRO A 376 5.59 3.44 2.01
N SER A 377 5.91 2.17 2.05
CA SER A 377 6.01 1.39 3.29
C SER A 377 7.28 1.66 4.09
N THR A 378 8.14 2.56 3.59
CA THR A 378 9.46 2.87 4.15
C THR A 378 9.54 4.30 4.69
N PRO A 379 9.86 4.51 5.99
CA PRO A 379 9.96 5.84 6.60
C PRO A 379 10.90 6.79 5.87
N ALA A 380 12.04 6.28 5.36
CA ALA A 380 13.06 7.09 4.69
C ALA A 380 12.58 7.74 3.37
N SER A 381 11.56 7.16 2.70
CA SER A 381 10.99 7.77 1.49
C SER A 381 10.36 9.14 1.76
N TYR A 382 9.86 9.36 2.97
CA TYR A 382 9.17 10.60 3.36
C TYR A 382 10.12 11.75 3.71
N ASP A 383 11.42 11.52 3.69
CA ASP A 383 12.42 12.56 3.87
C ASP A 383 12.64 13.36 2.56
N ASP A 384 12.12 12.88 1.42
CA ASP A 384 12.14 13.60 0.15
C ASP A 384 11.16 14.79 0.18
N PRO A 385 11.57 15.98 -0.31
CA PRO A 385 10.72 17.17 -0.38
C PRO A 385 9.39 16.99 -1.10
N PHE A 386 9.24 15.95 -1.92
CA PHE A 386 7.98 15.59 -2.59
C PHE A 386 6.83 15.42 -1.61
N PHE A 387 7.07 14.81 -0.45
CA PHE A 387 6.03 14.62 0.56
C PHE A 387 5.79 15.85 1.42
N ALA A 388 6.78 16.74 1.56
CA ALA A 388 6.63 18.00 2.29
C ALA A 388 6.03 19.12 1.41
N ALA A 389 5.89 18.90 0.11
CA ALA A 389 5.37 19.90 -0.82
C ALA A 389 3.93 20.27 -0.50
N LYS A 390 3.61 21.57 -0.59
CA LYS A 390 2.22 22.02 -0.45
C LYS A 390 1.34 21.36 -1.53
N PRO A 391 0.21 20.74 -1.15
CA PRO A 391 -0.72 20.15 -2.10
C PRO A 391 -1.16 21.17 -3.16
N ILE A 392 -1.12 20.78 -4.42
CA ILE A 392 -1.64 21.58 -5.55
C ILE A 392 -3.09 21.19 -5.85
N ALA A 393 -3.41 19.92 -5.65
CA ALA A 393 -4.74 19.36 -5.83
C ALA A 393 -5.20 18.63 -4.55
N ILE A 394 -6.48 18.41 -4.41
CA ILE A 394 -7.04 17.69 -3.25
C ILE A 394 -6.49 16.26 -3.18
N GLU A 395 -6.24 15.63 -4.33
CA GLU A 395 -5.62 14.31 -4.43
C GLU A 395 -4.23 14.23 -3.77
N ASP A 396 -3.56 15.36 -3.65
CA ASP A 396 -2.24 15.48 -3.02
C ASP A 396 -2.31 15.81 -1.51
N SER A 397 -3.49 16.10 -0.98
CA SER A 397 -3.69 16.60 0.39
C SER A 397 -3.16 15.65 1.46
N ALA A 398 -3.13 14.36 1.18
CA ALA A 398 -2.62 13.35 2.09
C ALA A 398 -1.08 13.31 2.16
N LYS A 399 -0.35 13.86 1.18
CA LYS A 399 1.13 13.78 1.13
C LYS A 399 1.81 14.32 2.39
N PRO A 400 1.49 15.54 2.88
CA PRO A 400 2.18 16.11 4.04
C PRO A 400 1.96 15.36 5.35
N ILE A 401 0.85 14.62 5.44
CA ILE A 401 0.43 13.89 6.65
C ILE A 401 0.62 12.37 6.51
N ALA A 402 1.04 11.91 5.33
CA ALA A 402 1.10 10.48 5.00
C ALA A 402 2.00 9.68 5.95
N LYS A 403 3.18 10.21 6.30
CA LYS A 403 4.11 9.54 7.22
C LYS A 403 3.47 9.24 8.57
N ASP A 404 2.75 10.22 9.13
CA ASP A 404 2.09 10.09 10.43
C ASP A 404 0.90 9.13 10.35
N ILE A 405 0.12 9.19 9.27
CA ILE A 405 -1.02 8.30 9.06
C ILE A 405 -0.54 6.86 8.89
N ILE A 406 0.45 6.61 8.03
CA ILE A 406 0.94 5.27 7.75
C ILE A 406 1.56 4.61 8.97
N SER A 407 2.18 5.38 9.85
CA SER A 407 2.70 4.87 11.11
C SER A 407 1.63 4.21 12.02
N LYS A 408 0.36 4.53 11.77
CA LYS A 408 -0.81 3.97 12.48
C LYS A 408 -1.41 2.74 11.79
N TYR A 409 -0.97 2.40 10.59
CA TYR A 409 -1.48 1.20 9.92
C TYR A 409 -0.86 -0.04 10.52
N ALA A 410 -1.70 -0.97 10.92
CA ALA A 410 -1.33 -2.30 11.36
C ALA A 410 -2.45 -3.28 11.05
N ASP A 411 -2.13 -4.54 10.81
CA ASP A 411 -3.12 -5.61 10.77
C ASP A 411 -3.28 -6.19 12.16
N ILE A 412 -4.49 -6.05 12.70
CA ILE A 412 -4.86 -6.56 14.01
C ILE A 412 -6.07 -7.50 13.93
N VAL A 413 -6.53 -7.79 12.71
CA VAL A 413 -7.64 -8.72 12.50
C VAL A 413 -7.09 -10.13 12.59
N PRO A 414 -7.60 -10.95 13.53
CA PRO A 414 -7.15 -12.33 13.66
C PRO A 414 -7.56 -13.17 12.44
N THR A 415 -6.93 -14.32 12.28
CA THR A 415 -7.42 -15.32 11.33
C THR A 415 -8.79 -15.81 11.78
N ILE A 416 -9.79 -15.69 10.92
CA ILE A 416 -11.19 -16.03 11.22
C ILE A 416 -11.58 -17.29 10.45
N PRO A 417 -11.87 -18.40 11.14
CA PRO A 417 -12.43 -19.59 10.50
C PRO A 417 -13.78 -19.28 9.83
N HIS A 418 -14.04 -19.85 8.68
CA HIS A 418 -15.29 -19.64 7.94
C HIS A 418 -15.64 -18.17 7.72
N LYS A 419 -14.62 -17.31 7.48
CA LYS A 419 -14.75 -15.85 7.46
C LYS A 419 -15.94 -15.35 6.63
N ALA A 420 -16.18 -15.93 5.45
CA ALA A 420 -17.28 -15.51 4.58
C ALA A 420 -18.65 -15.76 5.21
N ASP A 421 -18.84 -16.96 5.75
CA ASP A 421 -20.12 -17.35 6.38
C ASP A 421 -20.35 -16.53 7.65
N VAL A 422 -19.32 -16.36 8.48
CA VAL A 422 -19.42 -15.55 9.70
C VAL A 422 -19.71 -14.07 9.38
N ASN A 423 -19.10 -13.53 8.33
CA ASN A 423 -19.37 -12.15 7.93
C ASN A 423 -20.84 -11.96 7.46
N GLU A 424 -21.40 -12.95 6.78
CA GLU A 424 -22.82 -12.95 6.42
C GLU A 424 -23.74 -13.02 7.66
N ILE A 425 -23.40 -13.85 8.64
CA ILE A 425 -24.12 -13.93 9.91
C ILE A 425 -24.10 -12.57 10.64
N VAL A 426 -22.94 -11.94 10.70
CA VAL A 426 -22.79 -10.61 11.33
C VAL A 426 -23.57 -9.55 10.55
N LEU A 427 -23.53 -9.59 9.21
CA LEU A 427 -24.31 -8.67 8.37
C LEU A 427 -25.81 -8.77 8.69
N GLN A 428 -26.34 -9.98 8.81
CA GLN A 428 -27.75 -10.18 9.18
C GLN A 428 -28.06 -9.61 10.58
N ALA A 429 -27.19 -9.81 11.56
CA ALA A 429 -27.36 -9.26 12.90
C ALA A 429 -27.36 -7.73 12.89
N VAL A 430 -26.41 -7.11 12.17
CA VAL A 430 -26.35 -5.64 12.00
C VAL A 430 -27.63 -5.15 11.35
N GLN A 431 -28.11 -5.78 10.28
CA GLN A 431 -29.36 -5.42 9.61
C GLN A 431 -30.59 -5.57 10.54
N GLN A 432 -30.66 -6.61 11.37
CA GLN A 432 -31.73 -6.77 12.35
C GLN A 432 -31.77 -5.62 13.35
N ALA A 433 -30.62 -5.18 13.84
CA ALA A 433 -30.53 -4.05 14.76
C ALA A 433 -30.90 -2.73 14.07
N LEU A 434 -30.42 -2.47 12.88
CA LEU A 434 -30.58 -1.19 12.19
C LEU A 434 -31.94 -1.00 11.53
N PHE A 435 -32.57 -2.07 11.01
CA PHE A 435 -33.83 -1.98 10.25
C PHE A 435 -35.04 -2.50 11.03
N ASN A 436 -34.85 -3.52 11.86
CA ASN A 436 -35.94 -4.21 12.54
C ASN A 436 -36.05 -3.86 14.04
N ASN A 437 -35.19 -2.94 14.52
CA ASN A 437 -35.10 -2.50 15.92
C ASN A 437 -34.86 -3.67 16.91
N VAL A 438 -34.18 -4.72 16.47
CA VAL A 438 -33.71 -5.75 17.40
C VAL A 438 -32.63 -5.13 18.27
N ASP A 439 -32.68 -5.44 19.56
CA ASP A 439 -31.68 -4.97 20.51
C ASP A 439 -30.27 -5.45 20.09
N PRO A 440 -29.24 -4.58 20.04
CA PRO A 440 -27.90 -4.93 19.57
C PRO A 440 -27.27 -6.11 20.31
N GLN A 441 -27.45 -6.21 21.64
CA GLN A 441 -26.95 -7.35 22.41
C GLN A 441 -27.60 -8.64 21.95
N THR A 442 -28.93 -8.63 21.77
CA THR A 442 -29.68 -9.81 21.31
C THR A 442 -29.24 -10.21 19.92
N ALA A 443 -29.14 -9.26 18.98
CA ALA A 443 -28.73 -9.54 17.60
C ALA A 443 -27.33 -10.14 17.51
N LEU A 444 -26.37 -9.58 18.28
CA LEU A 444 -24.99 -10.07 18.30
C LEU A 444 -24.87 -11.42 19.02
N SER A 445 -25.57 -11.64 20.12
CA SER A 445 -25.52 -12.93 20.84
C SER A 445 -26.10 -14.07 20.00
N ASP A 446 -27.19 -13.81 19.26
CA ASP A 446 -27.76 -14.80 18.32
C ASP A 446 -26.77 -15.10 17.17
N ALA A 447 -26.05 -14.08 16.69
CA ALA A 447 -25.04 -14.23 15.66
C ALA A 447 -23.81 -15.00 16.16
N VAL A 448 -23.34 -14.74 17.39
CA VAL A 448 -22.26 -15.50 18.03
C VAL A 448 -22.62 -16.97 18.19
N ALA A 449 -23.89 -17.27 18.59
CA ALA A 449 -24.34 -18.65 18.71
C ALA A 449 -24.33 -19.38 17.35
N GLN A 450 -24.76 -18.71 16.27
CA GLN A 450 -24.72 -19.25 14.91
C GLN A 450 -23.27 -19.43 14.40
N ALA A 451 -22.40 -18.44 14.62
CA ALA A 451 -21.00 -18.52 14.19
C ALA A 451 -20.26 -19.66 14.92
N ASN A 452 -20.48 -19.81 16.23
CA ASN A 452 -19.88 -20.89 17.01
C ASN A 452 -20.34 -22.28 16.56
N ALA A 453 -21.52 -22.41 15.96
CA ALA A 453 -21.99 -23.68 15.39
C ALA A 453 -21.23 -24.09 14.12
N LEU A 454 -20.44 -23.19 13.51
CA LEU A 454 -19.57 -23.49 12.38
C LEU A 454 -18.19 -24.02 12.82
N LEU A 455 -17.83 -23.82 14.09
CA LEU A 455 -16.57 -24.33 14.63
C LEU A 455 -16.65 -25.82 14.92
N PRO A 456 -15.54 -26.58 14.80
CA PRO A 456 -15.51 -28.03 14.97
C PRO A 456 -15.83 -28.48 16.39
#